data_7c8439a768ec8ca65ae448026fa11182
#
_entry.id   7c8439a768ec8ca65ae448026fa11182
#
_cell.length_a   1.000
_cell.length_b   1.000
_cell.length_c   1.000
_cell.angle_alpha   90.00
_cell.angle_beta   90.00
_cell.angle_gamma   90.00
#
_symmetry.space_group_name_H-M   'P 1'
#
loop_
_entity.id
_entity.type
_entity.pdbx_description
1 polymer ?
#
loop_
_entity_poly.entity_id
_entity_poly.type
_entity_poly.pdbx_seq_one_letter_code
_entity_poly.pdbx_strand_id
1 'polypeptide(L)'
;DFKYEALTTHKEGEVILSGKTSLGYTGFENMNGNATLSFGFPYQETPKTYIRKLTLAPSIEAFQFLAKGESIVLVWKINSGNATDFSDFIKQMWEYSYDTNKPQPVETGFSDDFVKETLTNFFRESFVSDYPLKFNSGEALEVATCESVARAEIGFVGRVLLNAFNALEYGKQNNRPELVKNSYSVFESYLEHGFTTNGFFREHVYYDRNTEAVNLSIRRQSEGVYAMFQF
;
A
#
# COMPACT_ATOMS: atom_id res chain seq x y z
N ASP A 1 8.28 -0.12 20.37
CA ASP A 1 6.93 0.46 20.58
C ASP A 1 7.02 1.97 20.39
N PHE A 2 6.60 2.46 19.22
CA PHE A 2 6.47 3.89 18.98
C PHE A 2 5.08 4.32 19.46
N LYS A 3 5.01 4.91 20.65
CA LYS A 3 3.79 5.57 21.09
C LYS A 3 3.73 6.97 20.52
N TYR A 4 2.74 7.24 19.74
CA TYR A 4 2.48 8.54 19.17
C TYR A 4 1.64 9.34 20.17
N GLU A 5 2.28 10.28 20.86
CA GLU A 5 1.59 11.17 21.81
C GLU A 5 1.47 12.61 21.29
N ALA A 6 2.03 12.90 20.12
CA ALA A 6 1.98 14.23 19.54
C ALA A 6 1.14 14.25 18.28
N LEU A 7 0.14 15.10 18.25
CA LEU A 7 -0.61 15.42 17.04
C LEU A 7 -0.03 16.70 16.44
N THR A 8 0.50 16.61 15.23
CA THR A 8 0.84 17.79 14.45
C THR A 8 -0.33 18.16 13.58
N THR A 9 -0.91 19.33 13.79
CA THR A 9 -1.86 19.93 12.87
C THR A 9 -1.18 21.03 12.08
N HIS A 10 -1.24 20.95 10.75
CA HIS A 10 -0.76 21.98 9.86
C HIS A 10 -1.91 22.92 9.51
N LYS A 11 -1.82 24.17 9.92
CA LYS A 11 -2.47 25.28 9.25
C LYS A 11 -1.46 25.94 8.33
N GLU A 12 -1.95 26.56 7.26
CA GLU A 12 -1.12 27.29 6.31
C GLU A 12 -0.16 28.24 7.04
N GLY A 13 1.14 27.91 7.03
CA GLY A 13 2.20 28.68 7.68
C GLY A 13 2.47 28.39 9.18
N GLU A 14 1.71 27.56 9.85
CA GLU A 14 1.92 27.21 11.27
C GLU A 14 2.09 25.71 11.47
N VAL A 15 3.10 25.34 12.26
CA VAL A 15 3.27 23.98 12.79
C VAL A 15 2.84 24.02 14.26
N ILE A 16 1.74 23.35 14.57
CA ILE A 16 1.28 23.22 15.95
C ILE A 16 1.69 21.85 16.46
N LEU A 17 2.59 21.82 17.41
CA LEU A 17 2.97 20.62 18.14
C LEU A 17 2.19 20.58 19.45
N SER A 18 1.41 19.53 19.66
CA SER A 18 0.75 19.28 20.92
C SER A 18 1.25 17.97 21.53
N GLY A 19 1.73 18.05 22.77
CA GLY A 19 2.16 16.89 23.53
C GLY A 19 3.64 16.52 23.41
N LYS A 20 4.02 15.45 24.12
CA LYS A 20 5.37 14.88 24.10
C LYS A 20 5.53 14.00 22.88
N THR A 21 6.66 14.11 22.20
CA THR A 21 7.02 13.18 21.14
C THR A 21 8.04 12.15 21.64
N SER A 22 7.82 10.89 21.32
CA SER A 22 8.81 9.81 21.47
C SER A 22 9.53 9.47 20.16
N LEU A 23 9.24 10.23 19.10
CA LEU A 23 9.81 9.98 17.79
C LEU A 23 11.18 10.65 17.61
N GLY A 24 12.11 9.86 17.09
CA GLY A 24 13.31 10.36 16.46
C GLY A 24 13.19 10.32 14.94
N TYR A 25 14.29 10.60 14.27
CA TYR A 25 14.38 10.50 12.80
C TYR A 25 15.67 9.80 12.38
N THR A 26 15.62 9.22 11.21
CA THR A 26 16.78 8.77 10.44
C THR A 26 16.65 9.26 9.02
N GLY A 27 17.74 9.62 8.38
CA GLY A 27 17.73 10.13 7.02
C GLY A 27 19.07 9.96 6.33
N PHE A 28 19.03 10.15 5.02
CA PHE A 28 20.22 10.25 4.19
C PHE A 28 20.31 11.67 3.65
N GLU A 29 21.47 12.26 3.79
CA GLU A 29 21.74 13.62 3.32
C GLU A 29 22.95 13.60 2.39
N ASN A 30 23.00 14.58 1.50
CA ASN A 30 24.19 14.85 0.72
C ASN A 30 24.84 16.12 1.29
N MET A 31 25.85 15.94 2.11
CA MET A 31 26.59 17.05 2.70
C MET A 31 27.89 17.25 1.91
N ASN A 32 27.94 18.32 1.11
CA ASN A 32 29.12 18.68 0.31
C ASN A 32 29.61 17.55 -0.62
N GLY A 33 28.69 16.82 -1.24
CA GLY A 33 29.02 15.72 -2.14
C GLY A 33 29.23 14.36 -1.44
N ASN A 34 29.15 14.31 -0.12
CA ASN A 34 29.26 13.06 0.65
C ASN A 34 27.89 12.56 1.09
N ALA A 35 27.62 11.30 0.84
CA ALA A 35 26.45 10.63 1.39
C ALA A 35 26.61 10.50 2.92
N THR A 36 25.70 11.08 3.65
CA THR A 36 25.74 11.14 5.12
C THR A 36 24.48 10.51 5.68
N LEU A 37 24.66 9.56 6.62
CA LEU A 37 23.56 9.04 7.42
C LEU A 37 23.33 9.96 8.59
N SER A 38 22.13 10.54 8.70
CA SER A 38 21.72 11.36 9.83
C SER A 38 20.71 10.61 10.71
N PHE A 39 20.75 10.85 11.98
CA PHE A 39 19.76 10.40 12.94
C PHE A 39 19.72 11.37 14.12
N GLY A 40 18.56 11.54 14.69
CA GLY A 40 18.41 12.49 15.79
C GLY A 40 17.09 12.36 16.52
N PHE A 41 16.96 13.21 17.53
CA PHE A 41 15.78 13.35 18.36
C PHE A 41 15.71 14.80 18.87
N PRO A 42 14.54 15.42 18.99
CA PRO A 42 13.22 14.94 18.53
C PRO A 42 13.07 14.88 17.00
N TYR A 43 11.91 14.39 16.53
CA TYR A 43 11.63 14.26 15.11
C TYR A 43 11.77 15.59 14.37
N GLN A 44 12.43 15.55 13.24
CA GLN A 44 12.57 16.67 12.31
C GLN A 44 12.38 16.19 10.87
N GLU A 45 11.76 17.04 10.07
CA GLU A 45 11.63 16.84 8.62
C GLU A 45 11.79 18.20 7.93
N THR A 46 12.96 18.44 7.39
CA THR A 46 13.35 19.73 6.79
C THR A 46 13.90 19.49 5.38
N PRO A 47 13.85 20.48 4.48
CA PRO A 47 13.23 21.82 4.58
C PRO A 47 11.71 21.80 4.35
N LYS A 48 11.14 20.68 3.99
CA LYS A 48 9.71 20.47 3.74
C LYS A 48 9.29 19.11 4.27
N THR A 49 8.05 19.04 4.72
CA THR A 49 7.41 17.79 5.13
C THR A 49 6.66 17.19 3.95
N TYR A 50 6.89 15.91 3.67
CA TYR A 50 6.12 15.17 2.69
C TYR A 50 4.80 14.68 3.32
N ILE A 51 3.68 15.11 2.77
CA ILE A 51 2.35 14.68 3.24
C ILE A 51 1.85 13.48 2.43
N ARG A 52 1.69 13.66 1.12
CA ARG A 52 1.25 12.60 0.17
C ARG A 52 1.38 13.05 -1.27
N LYS A 53 1.62 12.14 -2.18
CA LYS A 53 1.52 12.35 -3.65
C LYS A 53 2.08 13.70 -4.11
N LEU A 54 3.32 14.00 -3.76
CA LEU A 54 4.00 15.26 -4.08
C LEU A 54 3.44 16.51 -3.36
N THR A 55 2.56 16.35 -2.41
CA THR A 55 2.13 17.45 -1.55
C THR A 55 3.17 17.68 -0.47
N LEU A 56 3.70 18.89 -0.41
CA LEU A 56 4.68 19.32 0.57
C LEU A 56 4.04 20.34 1.51
N ALA A 57 4.41 20.25 2.78
CA ALA A 57 4.08 21.22 3.82
C ALA A 57 5.34 21.93 4.31
N PRO A 58 5.25 22.97 5.13
CA PRO A 58 6.38 23.53 5.86
C PRO A 58 7.14 22.45 6.64
N SER A 59 8.41 22.74 7.00
CA SER A 59 9.22 21.85 7.81
C SER A 59 8.56 21.54 9.16
N ILE A 60 8.80 20.34 9.68
CA ILE A 60 8.43 19.95 11.04
C ILE A 60 9.70 20.00 11.90
N GLU A 61 9.61 20.72 12.99
CA GLU A 61 10.63 20.77 14.04
C GLU A 61 9.96 20.47 15.37
N ALA A 62 10.11 19.24 15.86
CA ALA A 62 9.55 18.84 17.13
C ALA A 62 10.46 19.23 18.29
N PHE A 63 9.87 19.50 19.44
CA PHE A 63 10.59 19.82 20.66
C PHE A 63 10.23 18.84 21.77
N GLN A 64 11.24 18.47 22.56
CA GLN A 64 11.03 17.74 23.79
C GLN A 64 11.32 18.68 24.97
N PHE A 65 10.30 18.96 25.75
CA PHE A 65 10.45 19.75 26.95
C PHE A 65 11.04 18.88 28.07
N LEU A 66 12.11 19.40 28.74
CA LEU A 66 12.71 18.78 29.91
C LEU A 66 12.63 19.76 31.06
N ALA A 67 12.06 19.34 32.17
CA ALA A 67 12.08 20.13 33.40
C ALA A 67 13.48 20.10 34.04
N LYS A 68 13.73 21.03 34.94
CA LYS A 68 15.02 21.09 35.65
C LYS A 68 15.30 19.79 36.42
N GLY A 69 16.38 19.12 36.06
CA GLY A 69 16.81 17.86 36.67
C GLY A 69 16.28 16.61 35.93
N GLU A 70 15.42 16.75 34.93
CA GLU A 70 15.06 15.65 34.05
C GLU A 70 16.15 15.36 33.01
N SER A 71 16.25 14.13 32.62
CA SER A 71 17.16 13.68 31.56
C SER A 71 16.46 12.71 30.64
N ILE A 72 16.89 12.69 29.40
CA ILE A 72 16.48 11.71 28.39
C ILE A 72 17.70 10.90 27.97
N VAL A 73 17.55 9.60 27.86
CA VAL A 73 18.58 8.71 27.31
C VAL A 73 18.13 8.28 25.93
N LEU A 74 18.97 8.58 24.95
CA LEU A 74 18.75 8.20 23.57
C LEU A 74 19.74 7.10 23.22
N VAL A 75 19.23 6.02 22.63
CA VAL A 75 20.05 4.88 22.24
C VAL A 75 19.80 4.59 20.75
N TRP A 76 20.87 4.58 20.00
CA TRP A 76 20.88 4.17 18.60
C TRP A 76 21.70 2.91 18.42
N LYS A 77 21.33 2.13 17.45
CA LYS A 77 22.07 0.96 17.02
C LYS A 77 22.50 1.15 15.58
N ILE A 78 23.78 1.09 15.34
CA ILE A 78 24.36 1.15 13.99
C ILE A 78 24.85 -0.25 13.66
N ASN A 79 24.40 -0.77 12.54
CA ASN A 79 24.90 -2.01 11.96
C ASN A 79 25.65 -1.68 10.68
N SER A 80 26.85 -2.22 10.53
CA SER A 80 27.67 -2.05 9.33
C SER A 80 28.18 -3.40 8.86
N GLY A 81 28.27 -3.59 7.56
CA GLY A 81 28.73 -4.83 6.95
C GLY A 81 29.17 -4.61 5.51
N ASN A 82 29.62 -5.66 4.88
CA ASN A 82 29.94 -5.69 3.46
C ASN A 82 28.83 -6.42 2.72
N ALA A 83 28.40 -5.87 1.60
CA ALA A 83 27.45 -6.50 0.69
C ALA A 83 28.02 -6.53 -0.72
N THR A 84 27.75 -7.60 -1.44
CA THR A 84 28.22 -7.78 -2.82
C THR A 84 27.43 -6.92 -3.80
N ASP A 85 26.16 -6.69 -3.52
CA ASP A 85 25.26 -5.85 -4.28
C ASP A 85 24.10 -5.35 -3.40
N PHE A 86 23.17 -4.60 -3.99
CA PHE A 86 22.03 -4.05 -3.27
C PHE A 86 21.06 -5.12 -2.74
N SER A 87 20.88 -6.21 -3.47
CA SER A 87 20.00 -7.30 -3.04
C SER A 87 20.56 -8.04 -1.83
N ASP A 88 21.87 -8.28 -1.83
CA ASP A 88 22.59 -8.85 -0.68
C ASP A 88 22.52 -7.92 0.53
N PHE A 89 22.69 -6.61 0.34
CA PHE A 89 22.50 -5.63 1.40
C PHE A 89 21.10 -5.71 2.02
N ILE A 90 20.06 -5.72 1.20
CA ILE A 90 18.66 -5.80 1.69
C ILE A 90 18.43 -7.12 2.44
N LYS A 91 18.93 -8.24 1.91
CA LYS A 91 18.84 -9.54 2.58
C LYS A 91 19.48 -9.51 3.97
N GLN A 92 20.73 -9.04 4.08
CA GLN A 92 21.44 -8.93 5.36
C GLN A 92 20.69 -8.04 6.35
N MET A 93 20.12 -6.91 5.90
CA MET A 93 19.32 -6.01 6.73
C MET A 93 18.05 -6.68 7.26
N TRP A 94 17.37 -7.46 6.42
CA TRP A 94 16.19 -8.22 6.80
C TRP A 94 16.51 -9.30 7.83
N GLU A 95 17.52 -10.12 7.56
CA GLU A 95 17.97 -11.18 8.46
C GLU A 95 18.36 -10.61 9.81
N TYR A 96 19.18 -9.55 9.81
CA TYR A 96 19.59 -8.87 11.04
C TYR A 96 18.41 -8.32 11.84
N SER A 97 17.45 -7.66 11.15
CA SER A 97 16.27 -7.09 11.79
C SER A 97 15.37 -8.17 12.38
N TYR A 98 15.17 -9.28 11.65
CA TYR A 98 14.40 -10.41 12.11
C TYR A 98 15.04 -11.06 13.35
N ASP A 99 16.32 -11.37 13.28
CA ASP A 99 17.05 -12.03 14.36
C ASP A 99 17.15 -11.17 15.63
N THR A 100 17.23 -9.87 15.43
CA THR A 100 17.31 -8.91 16.55
C THR A 100 15.94 -8.75 17.24
N ASN A 101 14.87 -8.62 16.47
CA ASN A 101 13.55 -8.35 17.00
C ASN A 101 12.76 -9.62 17.35
N LYS A 102 13.09 -10.75 16.70
CA LYS A 102 12.42 -12.06 16.87
C LYS A 102 10.90 -11.89 16.97
N PRO A 103 10.26 -11.31 15.94
CA PRO A 103 8.84 -11.01 16.01
C PRO A 103 8.06 -12.28 16.29
N GLN A 104 7.14 -12.20 17.23
CA GLN A 104 6.25 -13.29 17.55
C GLN A 104 5.00 -13.21 16.66
N PRO A 105 4.42 -14.34 16.25
CA PRO A 105 3.13 -14.35 15.56
C PRO A 105 2.09 -13.59 16.39
N VAL A 106 1.27 -12.79 15.70
CA VAL A 106 0.16 -12.11 16.36
C VAL A 106 -1.04 -13.04 16.36
N GLU A 107 -1.56 -13.32 17.54
CA GLU A 107 -2.82 -14.04 17.68
C GLU A 107 -3.97 -13.14 17.21
N THR A 108 -4.52 -13.44 16.03
CA THR A 108 -5.58 -12.62 15.42
C THR A 108 -6.98 -12.95 15.93
N GLY A 109 -7.15 -14.09 16.60
CA GLY A 109 -8.46 -14.63 17.00
C GLY A 109 -9.28 -15.22 15.85
N PHE A 110 -8.74 -15.23 14.63
CA PHE A 110 -9.37 -15.80 13.43
C PHE A 110 -8.59 -17.00 12.92
N SER A 111 -9.30 -18.07 12.57
CA SER A 111 -8.68 -19.21 11.88
C SER A 111 -8.42 -18.90 10.41
N ASP A 112 -7.47 -19.60 9.81
CA ASP A 112 -7.20 -19.49 8.36
C ASP A 112 -8.44 -19.81 7.53
N ASP A 113 -9.25 -20.79 7.95
CA ASP A 113 -10.46 -21.16 7.24
C ASP A 113 -11.53 -20.05 7.32
N PHE A 114 -11.65 -19.38 8.45
CA PHE A 114 -12.53 -18.22 8.58
C PHE A 114 -12.09 -17.09 7.62
N VAL A 115 -10.80 -16.80 7.57
CA VAL A 115 -10.26 -15.75 6.67
C VAL A 115 -10.50 -16.13 5.19
N LYS A 116 -10.20 -17.38 4.81
CA LYS A 116 -10.41 -17.87 3.44
C LYS A 116 -11.88 -17.82 3.04
N GLU A 117 -12.79 -18.25 3.90
CA GLU A 117 -14.21 -18.24 3.61
C GLU A 117 -14.76 -16.81 3.53
N THR A 118 -14.30 -15.91 4.40
CA THR A 118 -14.66 -14.48 4.36
C THR A 118 -14.23 -13.84 3.04
N LEU A 119 -12.99 -14.09 2.59
CA LEU A 119 -12.50 -13.59 1.31
C LEU A 119 -13.26 -14.22 0.14
N THR A 120 -13.56 -15.51 0.19
CA THR A 120 -14.35 -16.21 -0.84
C THR A 120 -15.74 -15.59 -0.99
N ASN A 121 -16.40 -15.33 0.14
CA ASN A 121 -17.70 -14.69 0.16
C ASN A 121 -17.62 -13.26 -0.40
N PHE A 122 -16.59 -12.49 -0.02
CA PHE A 122 -16.38 -11.16 -0.57
C PHE A 122 -16.22 -11.19 -2.10
N PHE A 123 -15.40 -12.10 -2.64
CA PHE A 123 -15.24 -12.23 -4.09
C PHE A 123 -16.55 -12.59 -4.79
N ARG A 124 -17.34 -13.47 -4.19
CA ARG A 124 -18.65 -13.87 -4.74
C ARG A 124 -19.64 -12.71 -4.75
N GLU A 125 -19.80 -12.03 -3.62
CA GLU A 125 -20.77 -10.94 -3.43
C GLU A 125 -20.39 -9.66 -4.20
N SER A 126 -19.10 -9.42 -4.41
CA SER A 126 -18.61 -8.24 -5.14
C SER A 126 -18.50 -8.45 -6.65
N PHE A 127 -19.01 -9.55 -7.18
CA PHE A 127 -18.96 -9.82 -8.62
C PHE A 127 -19.97 -8.97 -9.39
N VAL A 128 -19.48 -8.14 -10.30
CA VAL A 128 -20.28 -7.32 -11.22
C VAL A 128 -20.40 -8.04 -12.57
N SER A 129 -21.62 -8.45 -12.92
CA SER A 129 -21.94 -9.20 -14.13
C SER A 129 -22.68 -8.39 -15.19
N ASP A 130 -23.33 -7.31 -14.82
CA ASP A 130 -24.30 -6.57 -15.65
C ASP A 130 -23.64 -5.52 -16.55
N TYR A 131 -22.33 -5.35 -16.44
CA TYR A 131 -21.55 -4.46 -17.27
C TYR A 131 -20.70 -5.27 -18.26
N PRO A 132 -20.37 -4.74 -19.45
CA PRO A 132 -19.54 -5.45 -20.44
C PRO A 132 -18.21 -5.94 -19.88
N LEU A 133 -17.50 -5.09 -19.13
CA LEU A 133 -16.33 -5.51 -18.35
C LEU A 133 -16.79 -6.11 -17.03
N LYS A 134 -16.61 -7.41 -16.86
CA LYS A 134 -16.93 -8.09 -15.62
C LYS A 134 -15.76 -8.02 -14.66
N PHE A 135 -16.05 -7.90 -13.37
CA PHE A 135 -15.01 -7.84 -12.36
C PHE A 135 -15.57 -8.22 -10.99
N ASN A 136 -14.67 -8.61 -10.09
CA ASN A 136 -14.94 -8.76 -8.68
C ASN A 136 -13.82 -8.10 -7.89
N SER A 137 -14.14 -7.59 -6.70
CA SER A 137 -13.20 -6.95 -5.76
C SER A 137 -12.32 -5.80 -6.34
N GLY A 138 -12.57 -5.35 -7.54
CA GLY A 138 -11.87 -4.21 -8.14
C GLY A 138 -12.57 -2.88 -7.94
N GLU A 139 -13.68 -2.88 -7.23
CA GLU A 139 -14.53 -1.73 -7.02
C GLU A 139 -13.94 -0.75 -6.00
N ALA A 140 -14.03 0.53 -6.31
CA ALA A 140 -13.66 1.57 -5.38
C ALA A 140 -14.82 1.91 -4.45
N LEU A 141 -14.52 2.06 -3.15
CA LEU A 141 -15.48 2.43 -2.13
C LEU A 141 -15.22 3.84 -1.62
N GLU A 142 -16.28 4.53 -1.27
CA GLU A 142 -16.18 5.74 -0.47
C GLU A 142 -15.74 5.37 0.95
N VAL A 143 -14.67 6.02 1.42
CA VAL A 143 -14.01 5.62 2.68
C VAL A 143 -14.91 5.83 3.90
N ALA A 144 -15.74 6.87 3.88
CA ALA A 144 -16.57 7.23 5.03
C ALA A 144 -17.82 6.35 5.17
N THR A 145 -18.41 5.93 4.05
CA THR A 145 -19.69 5.20 4.04
C THR A 145 -19.55 3.73 3.67
N CYS A 146 -18.40 3.32 3.14
CA CYS A 146 -18.17 2.01 2.54
C CYS A 146 -19.12 1.70 1.36
N GLU A 147 -19.75 2.72 0.79
CA GLU A 147 -20.62 2.56 -0.38
C GLU A 147 -19.80 2.50 -1.66
N SER A 148 -20.29 1.75 -2.64
CA SER A 148 -19.69 1.72 -3.96
C SER A 148 -19.73 3.07 -4.64
N VAL A 149 -18.63 3.48 -5.26
CA VAL A 149 -18.60 4.64 -6.16
C VAL A 149 -18.74 4.24 -7.63
N ALA A 150 -19.22 3.03 -7.90
CA ALA A 150 -19.46 2.46 -9.21
C ALA A 150 -18.23 2.57 -10.15
N ARG A 151 -17.02 2.42 -9.60
CA ARG A 151 -15.75 2.52 -10.33
C ARG A 151 -14.91 1.27 -10.16
N ALA A 152 -14.60 0.62 -11.26
CA ALA A 152 -13.60 -0.44 -11.31
C ALA A 152 -12.23 0.13 -11.72
N GLU A 153 -11.18 -0.37 -11.09
CA GLU A 153 -9.79 -0.01 -11.38
C GLU A 153 -9.00 -1.27 -11.70
N ILE A 154 -8.52 -1.40 -12.93
CA ILE A 154 -7.63 -2.49 -13.31
C ILE A 154 -6.22 -2.27 -12.75
N GLY A 155 -5.57 -3.34 -12.34
CA GLY A 155 -4.12 -3.34 -12.07
C GLY A 155 -3.65 -2.45 -10.94
N PHE A 156 -4.51 -2.07 -9.99
CA PHE A 156 -4.10 -1.35 -8.80
C PHE A 156 -4.05 -2.29 -7.60
N VAL A 157 -2.84 -2.64 -7.14
CA VAL A 157 -2.62 -3.55 -5.99
C VAL A 157 -3.38 -4.88 -6.17
N GLY A 158 -3.21 -5.50 -7.33
CA GLY A 158 -3.85 -6.77 -7.67
C GLY A 158 -5.34 -6.73 -7.96
N ARG A 159 -5.92 -5.53 -8.13
CA ARG A 159 -7.36 -5.40 -8.42
C ARG A 159 -7.72 -6.01 -9.77
N VAL A 160 -8.95 -6.45 -9.87
CA VAL A 160 -9.63 -7.03 -11.03
C VAL A 160 -8.90 -8.25 -11.57
N LEU A 161 -7.96 -8.13 -12.52
CA LEU A 161 -7.39 -9.28 -13.23
C LEU A 161 -6.54 -10.18 -12.34
N LEU A 162 -5.66 -9.61 -11.51
CA LEU A 162 -4.85 -10.43 -10.61
C LEU A 162 -5.69 -11.08 -9.51
N ASN A 163 -6.72 -10.38 -9.03
CA ASN A 163 -7.69 -10.98 -8.12
C ASN A 163 -8.48 -12.09 -8.77
N ALA A 164 -8.91 -11.92 -10.03
CA ALA A 164 -9.59 -12.96 -10.79
C ALA A 164 -8.68 -14.19 -11.00
N PHE A 165 -7.39 -13.98 -11.28
CA PHE A 165 -6.41 -15.07 -11.36
C PHE A 165 -6.29 -15.81 -10.02
N ASN A 166 -6.12 -15.09 -8.92
CA ASN A 166 -6.04 -15.70 -7.58
C ASN A 166 -7.31 -16.47 -7.22
N ALA A 167 -8.49 -15.92 -7.54
CA ALA A 167 -9.77 -16.59 -7.33
C ALA A 167 -9.92 -17.84 -8.22
N LEU A 168 -9.41 -17.82 -9.45
CA LEU A 168 -9.38 -18.96 -10.36
C LEU A 168 -8.55 -20.10 -9.77
N GLU A 169 -7.31 -19.80 -9.37
CA GLU A 169 -6.41 -20.81 -8.81
C GLU A 169 -6.94 -21.37 -7.48
N TYR A 170 -7.41 -20.50 -6.58
CA TYR A 170 -8.05 -20.96 -5.35
C TYR A 170 -9.30 -21.82 -5.62
N GLY A 171 -10.12 -21.40 -6.58
CA GLY A 171 -11.32 -22.12 -6.98
C GLY A 171 -11.04 -23.52 -7.54
N LYS A 172 -10.01 -23.66 -8.38
CA LYS A 172 -9.54 -24.96 -8.88
C LYS A 172 -9.04 -25.87 -7.75
N GLN A 173 -8.19 -25.32 -6.85
CA GLN A 173 -7.58 -26.09 -5.77
C GLN A 173 -8.58 -26.52 -4.69
N ASN A 174 -9.63 -25.73 -4.46
CA ASN A 174 -10.59 -25.94 -3.37
C ASN A 174 -12.00 -26.35 -3.85
N ASN A 175 -12.11 -26.77 -5.11
CA ASN A 175 -13.36 -27.23 -5.73
C ASN A 175 -14.51 -26.18 -5.56
N ARG A 176 -14.23 -24.92 -5.91
CA ARG A 176 -15.19 -23.81 -5.89
C ARG A 176 -15.55 -23.41 -7.34
N PRO A 177 -16.47 -24.14 -8.00
CA PRO A 177 -16.74 -23.94 -9.43
C PRO A 177 -17.30 -22.57 -9.78
N GLU A 178 -17.97 -21.90 -8.86
CA GLU A 178 -18.47 -20.54 -9.05
C GLU A 178 -17.34 -19.53 -9.18
N LEU A 179 -16.30 -19.61 -8.33
CA LEU A 179 -15.12 -18.76 -8.45
C LEU A 179 -14.41 -18.98 -9.79
N VAL A 180 -14.27 -20.23 -10.19
CA VAL A 180 -13.67 -20.59 -11.49
C VAL A 180 -14.46 -19.95 -12.63
N LYS A 181 -15.79 -20.13 -12.66
CA LYS A 181 -16.67 -19.55 -13.67
C LYS A 181 -16.58 -18.03 -13.72
N ASN A 182 -16.67 -17.37 -12.58
CA ASN A 182 -16.62 -15.90 -12.51
C ASN A 182 -15.27 -15.37 -12.97
N SER A 183 -14.17 -16.03 -12.59
CA SER A 183 -12.83 -15.67 -13.03
C SER A 183 -12.66 -15.75 -14.54
N TYR A 184 -13.10 -16.84 -15.16
CA TYR A 184 -13.11 -16.94 -16.64
C TYR A 184 -13.91 -15.80 -17.27
N SER A 185 -15.10 -15.52 -16.75
CA SER A 185 -15.93 -14.41 -17.25
C SER A 185 -15.23 -13.06 -17.17
N VAL A 186 -14.43 -12.82 -16.12
CA VAL A 186 -13.62 -11.60 -16.00
C VAL A 186 -12.59 -11.53 -17.12
N PHE A 187 -11.77 -12.56 -17.30
CA PHE A 187 -10.72 -12.58 -18.33
C PHE A 187 -11.28 -12.46 -19.74
N GLU A 188 -12.31 -13.24 -20.06
CA GLU A 188 -12.99 -13.18 -21.36
C GLU A 188 -13.55 -11.77 -21.64
N SER A 189 -14.20 -11.14 -20.66
CA SER A 189 -14.71 -9.78 -20.82
C SER A 189 -13.62 -8.74 -21.06
N TYR A 190 -12.47 -8.90 -20.44
CA TYR A 190 -11.32 -8.00 -20.64
C TYR A 190 -10.63 -8.23 -21.98
N LEU A 191 -10.56 -9.47 -22.47
CA LEU A 191 -10.08 -9.76 -23.82
C LEU A 191 -10.97 -9.11 -24.89
N GLU A 192 -12.28 -9.09 -24.67
CA GLU A 192 -13.25 -8.55 -25.63
C GLU A 192 -13.43 -7.03 -25.51
N HIS A 193 -13.50 -6.49 -24.29
CA HIS A 193 -13.91 -5.11 -24.02
C HIS A 193 -12.90 -4.29 -23.22
N GLY A 194 -11.82 -4.91 -22.75
CA GLY A 194 -10.88 -4.30 -21.78
C GLY A 194 -9.86 -3.35 -22.37
N PHE A 195 -9.81 -3.19 -23.69
CA PHE A 195 -8.79 -2.38 -24.35
C PHE A 195 -9.37 -1.11 -24.97
N THR A 196 -8.57 -0.04 -24.89
CA THR A 196 -8.80 1.21 -25.64
C THR A 196 -8.45 0.98 -27.11
N THR A 197 -8.83 1.93 -27.97
CA THR A 197 -8.47 1.91 -29.40
C THR A 197 -6.95 1.93 -29.65
N ASN A 198 -6.16 2.40 -28.69
CA ASN A 198 -4.71 2.43 -28.74
C ASN A 198 -4.05 1.17 -28.15
N GLY A 199 -4.83 0.17 -27.77
CA GLY A 199 -4.32 -1.10 -27.21
C GLY A 199 -3.89 -1.05 -25.75
N PHE A 200 -4.25 -0.03 -25.00
CA PHE A 200 -4.05 0.02 -23.56
C PHE A 200 -5.25 -0.53 -22.82
N PHE A 201 -5.03 -1.10 -21.64
CA PHE A 201 -6.15 -1.45 -20.77
C PHE A 201 -6.95 -0.21 -20.35
N ARG A 202 -8.26 -0.36 -20.26
CA ARG A 202 -9.18 0.62 -19.71
C ARG A 202 -9.04 0.63 -18.19
N GLU A 203 -8.24 1.57 -17.66
CA GLU A 203 -7.81 1.54 -16.26
C GLU A 203 -8.89 1.87 -15.24
N HIS A 204 -9.72 2.87 -15.52
CA HIS A 204 -10.77 3.34 -14.63
C HIS A 204 -12.08 3.39 -15.40
N VAL A 205 -12.97 2.49 -15.06
CA VAL A 205 -14.30 2.40 -15.68
C VAL A 205 -15.35 2.74 -14.64
N TYR A 206 -16.20 3.71 -14.96
CA TYR A 206 -17.38 4.05 -14.18
C TYR A 206 -18.60 3.35 -14.82
N TYR A 207 -19.00 2.25 -14.24
CA TYR A 207 -19.99 1.37 -14.86
C TYR A 207 -21.45 1.86 -14.70
N ASP A 208 -21.72 2.75 -13.72
CA ASP A 208 -23.01 3.38 -13.53
C ASP A 208 -23.37 4.38 -14.64
N ARG A 209 -22.39 4.96 -15.31
CA ARG A 209 -22.53 5.98 -16.33
C ARG A 209 -21.83 5.68 -17.64
N ASN A 210 -21.29 4.48 -17.75
CA ASN A 210 -20.56 4.00 -18.93
C ASN A 210 -19.47 4.97 -19.43
N THR A 211 -18.68 5.51 -18.51
CA THR A 211 -17.57 6.40 -18.81
C THR A 211 -16.27 5.83 -18.29
N GLU A 212 -15.16 6.33 -18.81
CA GLU A 212 -13.83 5.95 -18.36
C GLU A 212 -12.93 7.15 -18.16
N ALA A 213 -11.96 7.03 -17.26
CA ALA A 213 -10.93 8.03 -17.09
C ALA A 213 -9.83 7.85 -18.12
N VAL A 214 -9.32 8.97 -18.66
CA VAL A 214 -8.28 9.00 -19.69
C VAL A 214 -6.87 8.80 -19.12
N ASN A 215 -6.72 8.82 -17.81
CA ASN A 215 -5.42 8.70 -17.15
C ASN A 215 -4.91 7.26 -17.20
N LEU A 216 -3.77 7.07 -17.86
CA LEU A 216 -3.08 5.78 -17.94
C LEU A 216 -1.84 5.80 -17.04
N SER A 217 -1.60 4.71 -16.30
CA SER A 217 -0.40 4.56 -15.51
C SER A 217 0.33 3.26 -15.85
N ILE A 218 1.64 3.34 -15.99
CA ILE A 218 2.46 2.18 -16.34
C ILE A 218 2.28 1.03 -15.35
N ARG A 219 2.09 1.33 -14.06
CA ARG A 219 1.88 0.31 -13.04
C ARG A 219 0.59 -0.49 -13.29
N ARG A 220 -0.53 0.19 -13.56
CA ARG A 220 -1.81 -0.49 -13.81
C ARG A 220 -1.77 -1.29 -15.09
N GLN A 221 -1.16 -0.74 -16.12
CA GLN A 221 -0.99 -1.44 -17.41
C GLN A 221 -0.14 -2.71 -17.23
N SER A 222 1.02 -2.61 -16.58
CA SER A 222 1.92 -3.75 -16.38
C SER A 222 1.32 -4.84 -15.49
N GLU A 223 0.57 -4.47 -14.45
CA GLU A 223 -0.11 -5.40 -13.56
C GLU A 223 -1.25 -6.15 -14.29
N GLY A 224 -2.00 -5.45 -15.13
CA GLY A 224 -3.01 -6.07 -16.02
C GLY A 224 -2.41 -7.06 -17.01
N VAL A 225 -1.32 -6.66 -17.70
CA VAL A 225 -0.59 -7.53 -18.62
C VAL A 225 -0.02 -8.75 -17.90
N TYR A 226 0.60 -8.56 -16.73
CA TYR A 226 1.11 -9.66 -15.92
C TYR A 226 0.01 -10.69 -15.60
N ALA A 227 -1.16 -10.25 -15.14
CA ALA A 227 -2.27 -11.14 -14.82
C ALA A 227 -2.79 -11.90 -16.05
N MET A 228 -2.84 -11.25 -17.21
CA MET A 228 -3.21 -11.90 -18.47
C MET A 228 -2.23 -13.00 -18.89
N PHE A 229 -0.94 -12.82 -18.62
CA PHE A 229 0.07 -13.85 -18.92
C PHE A 229 0.05 -15.01 -17.91
N GLN A 230 -0.53 -14.83 -16.73
CA GLN A 230 -0.71 -15.90 -15.75
C GLN A 230 -1.94 -16.76 -16.07
N PHE A 231 -2.98 -16.17 -16.69
CA PHE A 231 -4.20 -16.84 -17.12
C PHE A 231 -3.98 -17.78 -18.29
#